data_0f90f8e495a4d8c158cfd09ae02366a2
#
_entry.id   0f90f8e495a4d8c158cfd09ae02366a2
#
_cell.length_a   1.000
_cell.length_b   1.000
_cell.length_c   1.000
_cell.angle_alpha   90.00
_cell.angle_beta   90.00
_cell.angle_gamma   90.00
#
_symmetry.space_group_name_H-M   'P 1'
#
loop_
_entity.id
_entity.type
_entity.pdbx_description
1 polymer ?
#
loop_
_entity_poly.entity_id
_entity_poly.type
_entity_poly.pdbx_seq_one_letter_code
_entity_poly.pdbx_strand_id
1 'polypeptide(L)'
;SMVAFSKLHGLLRKNINWLKWISLLLEILLLANVVYFVIYDKGLAGIIILSLLIGICGTMPIGGADMPVVISLLNSLSGWAVVLVGLLSGDLLLIITGTLVGASGTILSYVMSKAMNRSLLNIIWPIRASTEKETTTTGLIKTGSPEEASYIMENAHKVIIVPGFGMAAAQAQLALKNLTSILTEKYGVDVRFAIHPVAGRMPGHMNVLLAEAQIPYDKIYAMEDINSDFAATDVVYVIGANDITNPIAQTDEKSPLYGMPI
;
A
#
# COMPACT_ATOMS: atom_id res chain seq x y z
N SER A 1 1.12 13.50 -9.88
CA SER A 1 0.69 12.17 -10.38
C SER A 1 1.82 11.38 -11.06
N MET A 2 2.62 11.94 -12.00
CA MET A 2 3.71 11.21 -12.70
C MET A 2 4.78 10.65 -11.74
N VAL A 3 5.22 11.42 -10.75
CA VAL A 3 6.17 10.94 -9.73
C VAL A 3 5.58 9.82 -8.89
N ALA A 4 4.32 9.95 -8.47
CA ALA A 4 3.61 8.92 -7.71
C ALA A 4 3.48 7.61 -8.53
N PHE A 5 3.14 7.72 -9.80
CA PHE A 5 3.11 6.58 -10.73
C PHE A 5 4.47 5.90 -10.85
N SER A 6 5.54 6.66 -11.09
CA SER A 6 6.89 6.13 -11.21
C SER A 6 7.38 5.43 -9.93
N LYS A 7 6.96 5.91 -8.76
CA LYS A 7 7.24 5.26 -7.47
C LYS A 7 6.43 3.98 -7.28
N LEU A 8 5.16 3.97 -7.69
CA LEU A 8 4.33 2.78 -7.61
C LEU A 8 4.89 1.65 -8.48
N HIS A 9 5.36 1.97 -9.68
CA HIS A 9 6.02 1.00 -10.57
C HIS A 9 7.47 0.64 -10.18
N GLY A 10 8.00 1.21 -9.09
CA GLY A 10 9.34 0.90 -8.61
C GLY A 10 10.49 1.51 -9.43
N LEU A 11 10.18 2.39 -10.40
CA LEU A 11 11.19 3.11 -11.20
C LEU A 11 11.99 4.10 -10.34
N LEU A 12 11.35 4.71 -9.34
CA LEU A 12 11.97 5.63 -8.39
C LEU A 12 11.95 5.01 -6.99
N ARG A 13 13.02 4.33 -6.61
CA ARG A 13 13.16 3.67 -5.29
C ARG A 13 13.67 4.60 -4.19
N LYS A 14 14.31 5.72 -4.54
CA LYS A 14 14.99 6.58 -3.57
C LYS A 14 14.02 7.53 -2.88
N ASN A 15 13.93 7.43 -1.56
CA ASN A 15 13.22 8.40 -0.73
C ASN A 15 14.20 9.49 -0.29
N ILE A 16 13.89 10.75 -0.63
CA ILE A 16 14.77 11.89 -0.36
C ILE A 16 14.05 12.77 0.68
N ASN A 17 14.29 12.49 1.95
CA ASN A 17 13.55 13.10 3.06
C ASN A 17 13.78 14.61 3.23
N TRP A 18 14.91 15.13 2.80
CA TRP A 18 15.19 16.58 2.91
C TRP A 18 14.37 17.43 1.92
N LEU A 19 13.83 16.84 0.85
CA LEU A 19 12.96 17.53 -0.10
C LEU A 19 11.68 18.08 0.53
N LYS A 20 11.21 17.51 1.66
CA LYS A 20 10.02 18.03 2.36
C LYS A 20 10.22 19.44 2.90
N TRP A 21 11.42 19.80 3.31
CA TRP A 21 11.73 21.17 3.75
C TRP A 21 11.72 22.15 2.58
N ILE A 22 12.18 21.68 1.41
CA ILE A 22 12.09 22.44 0.18
C ILE A 22 10.63 22.59 -0.27
N SER A 23 9.80 21.55 -0.17
CA SER A 23 8.38 21.66 -0.54
C SER A 23 7.67 22.70 0.32
N LEU A 24 7.93 22.74 1.63
CA LEU A 24 7.36 23.74 2.53
C LEU A 24 7.79 25.17 2.17
N LEU A 25 9.05 25.37 1.83
CA LEU A 25 9.55 26.67 1.38
C LEU A 25 8.90 27.09 0.05
N LEU A 26 8.75 26.14 -0.88
CA LEU A 26 8.06 26.37 -2.15
C LEU A 26 6.58 26.69 -1.96
N GLU A 27 5.90 26.07 -0.99
CA GLU A 27 4.49 26.36 -0.65
C GLU A 27 4.33 27.80 -0.16
N ILE A 28 5.23 28.27 0.73
CA ILE A 28 5.23 29.67 1.19
C ILE A 28 5.46 30.61 0.01
N LEU A 29 6.41 30.28 -0.87
CA LEU A 29 6.71 31.08 -2.06
C LEU A 29 5.52 31.12 -3.05
N LEU A 30 4.80 29.98 -3.18
CA LEU A 30 3.59 29.91 -4.00
C LEU A 30 2.49 30.81 -3.44
N LEU A 31 2.25 30.78 -2.13
CA LEU A 31 1.27 31.66 -1.49
C LEU A 31 1.61 33.15 -1.71
N ALA A 32 2.87 33.53 -1.55
CA ALA A 32 3.32 34.88 -1.83
C ALA A 32 3.11 35.26 -3.31
N ASN A 33 3.38 34.33 -4.24
CA ASN A 33 3.17 34.57 -5.68
C ASN A 33 1.69 34.68 -6.04
N VAL A 34 0.81 33.89 -5.40
CA VAL A 34 -0.66 33.99 -5.57
C VAL A 34 -1.16 35.36 -5.09
N VAL A 35 -0.72 35.82 -3.92
CA VAL A 35 -1.06 37.17 -3.41
C VAL A 35 -0.57 38.26 -4.39
N TYR A 36 0.65 38.10 -4.89
CA TYR A 36 1.20 39.03 -5.89
C TYR A 36 0.37 39.05 -7.18
N PHE A 37 -0.07 37.85 -7.66
CA PHE A 37 -0.91 37.75 -8.84
C PHE A 37 -2.27 38.44 -8.65
N VAL A 38 -2.90 38.25 -7.48
CA VAL A 38 -4.19 38.88 -7.16
C VAL A 38 -4.10 40.37 -7.15
N ILE A 39 -2.98 40.93 -6.67
CA ILE A 39 -2.79 42.41 -6.56
C ILE A 39 -2.41 43.04 -7.91
N TYR A 40 -1.53 42.38 -8.66
CA TYR A 40 -0.88 43.01 -9.85
C TYR A 40 -1.30 42.37 -11.18
N ASP A 41 -2.10 41.30 -11.17
CA ASP A 41 -2.49 40.52 -12.34
C ASP A 41 -1.29 40.00 -13.17
N LYS A 42 -0.15 39.80 -12.48
CA LYS A 42 1.10 39.31 -13.09
C LYS A 42 1.67 38.16 -12.27
N GLY A 43 2.38 37.25 -12.94
CA GLY A 43 3.05 36.13 -12.25
C GLY A 43 2.41 34.77 -12.43
N LEU A 44 1.45 34.61 -13.35
CA LEU A 44 0.80 33.32 -13.65
C LEU A 44 1.81 32.21 -13.96
N ALA A 45 2.85 32.51 -14.75
CA ALA A 45 3.90 31.54 -15.06
C ALA A 45 4.65 31.07 -13.79
N GLY A 46 4.87 31.97 -12.81
CA GLY A 46 5.45 31.62 -11.52
C GLY A 46 4.59 30.65 -10.73
N ILE A 47 3.27 30.86 -10.70
CA ILE A 47 2.32 29.95 -10.03
C ILE A 47 2.39 28.54 -10.67
N ILE A 48 2.41 28.44 -12.00
CA ILE A 48 2.48 27.17 -12.71
C ILE A 48 3.79 26.44 -12.40
N ILE A 49 4.92 27.13 -12.50
CA ILE A 49 6.24 26.53 -12.24
C ILE A 49 6.37 26.08 -10.79
N LEU A 50 5.97 26.91 -9.83
CA LEU A 50 6.04 26.59 -8.41
C LEU A 50 5.14 25.40 -8.05
N SER A 51 3.90 25.34 -8.57
CA SER A 51 3.01 24.21 -8.31
C SER A 51 3.53 22.89 -8.89
N LEU A 52 4.18 22.91 -10.05
CA LEU A 52 4.85 21.73 -10.61
C LEU A 52 6.00 21.26 -9.73
N LEU A 53 6.84 22.18 -9.26
CA LEU A 53 7.96 21.86 -8.36
C LEU A 53 7.48 21.31 -7.01
N ILE A 54 6.43 21.91 -6.43
CA ILE A 54 5.79 21.41 -5.19
C ILE A 54 5.28 19.99 -5.40
N GLY A 55 4.61 19.70 -6.53
CA GLY A 55 4.14 18.37 -6.84
C GLY A 55 5.25 17.32 -6.90
N ILE A 56 6.42 17.68 -7.41
CA ILE A 56 7.59 16.78 -7.44
C ILE A 56 8.20 16.64 -6.03
N CYS A 57 8.51 17.77 -5.38
CA CYS A 57 9.18 17.75 -4.08
C CYS A 57 8.31 17.14 -2.97
N GLY A 58 7.00 17.36 -3.00
CA GLY A 58 6.06 16.83 -2.00
C GLY A 58 5.83 15.33 -2.11
N THR A 59 5.87 14.76 -3.33
CA THR A 59 5.65 13.31 -3.52
C THR A 59 6.93 12.47 -3.40
N MET A 60 8.11 13.05 -3.57
CA MET A 60 9.39 12.33 -3.50
C MET A 60 9.72 11.74 -2.12
N PRO A 61 9.41 12.37 -0.98
CA PRO A 61 9.70 11.82 0.34
C PRO A 61 8.80 10.64 0.72
N ILE A 62 7.63 10.48 0.09
CA ILE A 62 6.61 9.50 0.46
C ILE A 62 7.02 8.12 -0.04
N GLY A 63 6.86 7.08 0.79
CA GLY A 63 7.17 5.69 0.45
C GLY A 63 6.29 5.12 -0.66
N GLY A 64 6.84 4.20 -1.46
CA GLY A 64 6.08 3.54 -2.52
C GLY A 64 4.88 2.72 -2.00
N ALA A 65 4.95 2.21 -0.78
CA ALA A 65 3.85 1.48 -0.13
C ALA A 65 2.64 2.38 0.16
N ASP A 66 2.88 3.66 0.49
CA ASP A 66 1.84 4.64 0.82
C ASP A 66 1.28 5.35 -0.43
N MET A 67 1.83 5.09 -1.62
CA MET A 67 1.44 5.76 -2.87
C MET A 67 -0.04 5.61 -3.24
N PRO A 68 -0.71 4.47 -3.07
CA PRO A 68 -2.13 4.35 -3.38
C PRO A 68 -2.99 5.34 -2.58
N VAL A 69 -2.69 5.55 -1.30
CA VAL A 69 -3.38 6.53 -0.44
C VAL A 69 -3.14 7.95 -0.94
N VAL A 70 -1.89 8.26 -1.31
CA VAL A 70 -1.50 9.59 -1.83
C VAL A 70 -2.17 9.88 -3.17
N ILE A 71 -2.24 8.91 -4.07
CA ILE A 71 -2.93 9.06 -5.37
C ILE A 71 -4.41 9.35 -5.16
N SER A 72 -5.07 8.62 -4.25
CA SER A 72 -6.48 8.85 -3.90
C SER A 72 -6.68 10.26 -3.32
N LEU A 73 -5.78 10.71 -2.44
CA LEU A 73 -5.82 12.06 -1.86
C LEU A 73 -5.63 13.15 -2.92
N LEU A 74 -4.66 12.98 -3.84
CA LEU A 74 -4.44 13.92 -4.93
C LEU A 74 -5.65 14.01 -5.86
N ASN A 75 -6.32 12.87 -6.14
CA ASN A 75 -7.56 12.84 -6.89
C ASN A 75 -8.68 13.60 -6.15
N SER A 76 -8.79 13.41 -4.83
CA SER A 76 -9.73 14.18 -3.99
C SER A 76 -9.48 15.69 -4.07
N LEU A 77 -8.23 16.13 -3.94
CA LEU A 77 -7.87 17.55 -4.05
C LEU A 77 -8.21 18.13 -5.43
N SER A 78 -8.03 17.34 -6.50
CA SER A 78 -8.46 17.73 -7.85
C SER A 78 -9.99 17.89 -7.92
N GLY A 79 -10.77 17.01 -7.29
CA GLY A 79 -12.23 17.15 -7.18
C GLY A 79 -12.64 18.44 -6.48
N TRP A 80 -12.03 18.77 -5.33
CA TRP A 80 -12.29 20.01 -4.62
C TRP A 80 -11.89 21.25 -5.43
N ALA A 81 -10.82 21.19 -6.23
CA ALA A 81 -10.47 22.28 -7.15
C ALA A 81 -11.55 22.50 -8.22
N VAL A 82 -12.15 21.42 -8.75
CA VAL A 82 -13.27 21.49 -9.70
C VAL A 82 -14.51 22.13 -9.05
N VAL A 83 -14.79 21.85 -7.76
CA VAL A 83 -15.89 22.53 -7.02
C VAL A 83 -15.67 24.04 -7.00
N LEU A 84 -14.44 24.48 -6.67
CA LEU A 84 -14.11 25.91 -6.63
C LEU A 84 -14.29 26.57 -8.01
N VAL A 85 -13.87 25.92 -9.08
CA VAL A 85 -14.09 26.41 -10.45
C VAL A 85 -15.59 26.49 -10.75
N GLY A 86 -16.37 25.45 -10.37
CA GLY A 86 -17.83 25.44 -10.56
C GLY A 86 -18.53 26.57 -9.81
N LEU A 87 -18.11 26.88 -8.58
CA LEU A 87 -18.65 28.02 -7.80
C LEU A 87 -18.34 29.36 -8.46
N LEU A 88 -17.13 29.54 -9.00
CA LEU A 88 -16.73 30.76 -9.70
C LEU A 88 -17.45 30.93 -11.03
N SER A 89 -17.72 29.84 -11.75
CA SER A 89 -18.40 29.85 -13.05
C SER A 89 -19.93 29.81 -12.94
N GLY A 90 -20.47 29.54 -11.74
CA GLY A 90 -21.91 29.34 -11.55
C GLY A 90 -22.41 28.03 -12.18
N ASP A 91 -21.54 27.06 -12.46
CA ASP A 91 -21.89 25.81 -13.13
C ASP A 91 -22.18 24.70 -12.09
N LEU A 92 -23.46 24.36 -11.96
CA LEU A 92 -23.95 23.34 -11.04
C LEU A 92 -23.38 21.93 -11.35
N LEU A 93 -23.13 21.61 -12.62
CA LEU A 93 -22.60 20.32 -13.02
C LEU A 93 -21.18 20.13 -12.48
N LEU A 94 -20.34 21.15 -12.57
CA LEU A 94 -18.98 21.12 -12.03
C LEU A 94 -18.98 21.02 -10.50
N ILE A 95 -19.93 21.71 -9.83
CA ILE A 95 -20.07 21.63 -8.37
C ILE A 95 -20.42 20.20 -7.95
N ILE A 96 -21.43 19.60 -8.57
CA ILE A 96 -21.89 18.24 -8.25
C ILE A 96 -20.78 17.20 -8.52
N THR A 97 -20.22 17.22 -9.72
CA THR A 97 -19.18 16.23 -10.12
C THR A 97 -17.91 16.38 -9.27
N GLY A 98 -17.47 17.61 -9.05
CA GLY A 98 -16.32 17.88 -8.19
C GLY A 98 -16.54 17.46 -6.74
N THR A 99 -17.73 17.69 -6.19
CA THR A 99 -18.08 17.25 -4.83
C THR A 99 -18.08 15.72 -4.71
N LEU A 100 -18.65 15.01 -5.67
CA LEU A 100 -18.65 13.55 -5.68
C LEU A 100 -17.23 12.99 -5.72
N VAL A 101 -16.38 13.49 -6.60
CA VAL A 101 -14.99 13.05 -6.73
C VAL A 101 -14.18 13.44 -5.48
N GLY A 102 -14.34 14.67 -5.01
CA GLY A 102 -13.65 15.18 -3.83
C GLY A 102 -14.00 14.41 -2.57
N ALA A 103 -15.29 14.21 -2.29
CA ALA A 103 -15.77 13.48 -1.12
C ALA A 103 -15.37 12.00 -1.17
N SER A 104 -15.62 11.32 -2.30
CA SER A 104 -15.29 9.89 -2.44
C SER A 104 -13.79 9.63 -2.29
N GLY A 105 -12.93 10.47 -2.89
CA GLY A 105 -11.49 10.35 -2.76
C GLY A 105 -11.00 10.61 -1.33
N THR A 106 -11.60 11.58 -0.59
CA THR A 106 -11.28 11.81 0.81
C THR A 106 -11.63 10.61 1.69
N ILE A 107 -12.84 10.07 1.53
CA ILE A 107 -13.32 8.90 2.28
C ILE A 107 -12.42 7.69 1.97
N LEU A 108 -12.12 7.44 0.71
CA LEU A 108 -11.27 6.33 0.29
C LEU A 108 -9.87 6.45 0.90
N SER A 109 -9.25 7.63 0.86
CA SER A 109 -7.94 7.87 1.47
C SER A 109 -7.95 7.61 2.97
N TYR A 110 -9.01 8.02 3.67
CA TYR A 110 -9.17 7.78 5.10
C TYR A 110 -9.32 6.29 5.42
N VAL A 111 -10.19 5.59 4.70
CA VAL A 111 -10.42 4.14 4.89
C VAL A 111 -9.14 3.35 4.61
N MET A 112 -8.43 3.69 3.53
CA MET A 112 -7.16 3.03 3.19
C MET A 112 -6.09 3.27 4.26
N SER A 113 -5.95 4.49 4.76
CA SER A 113 -4.95 4.79 5.80
C SER A 113 -5.26 4.05 7.10
N LYS A 114 -6.54 3.99 7.48
CA LYS A 114 -7.00 3.24 8.66
C LYS A 114 -6.74 1.73 8.51
N ALA A 115 -7.02 1.16 7.34
CA ALA A 115 -6.77 -0.25 7.06
C ALA A 115 -5.28 -0.60 7.06
N MET A 116 -4.40 0.35 6.73
CA MET A 116 -2.94 0.21 6.83
C MET A 116 -2.42 0.48 8.25
N ASN A 117 -3.28 0.73 9.22
CA ASN A 117 -2.93 1.15 10.59
C ASN A 117 -2.00 2.37 10.63
N ARG A 118 -2.17 3.30 9.70
CA ARG A 118 -1.38 4.53 9.58
C ARG A 118 -2.27 5.77 9.54
N SER A 119 -1.84 6.81 10.23
CA SER A 119 -2.53 8.10 10.16
C SER A 119 -2.23 8.79 8.82
N LEU A 120 -3.26 9.40 8.19
CA LEU A 120 -3.10 10.20 6.97
C LEU A 120 -2.02 11.27 7.11
N LEU A 121 -1.96 11.94 8.28
CA LEU A 121 -0.94 12.96 8.55
C LEU A 121 0.48 12.38 8.53
N ASN A 122 0.69 11.17 9.04
CA ASN A 122 1.98 10.51 9.00
C ASN A 122 2.38 10.06 7.58
N ILE A 123 1.41 9.81 6.72
CA ILE A 123 1.66 9.47 5.30
C ILE A 123 2.07 10.70 4.51
N ILE A 124 1.33 11.81 4.68
CA ILE A 124 1.59 13.07 3.96
C ILE A 124 2.86 13.75 4.49
N TRP A 125 3.02 13.74 5.81
CA TRP A 125 4.16 14.36 6.50
C TRP A 125 4.88 13.32 7.37
N PRO A 126 5.76 12.50 6.80
CA PRO A 126 6.52 11.53 7.58
C PRO A 126 7.48 12.25 8.51
N ILE A 127 7.03 12.53 9.75
CA ILE A 127 7.80 13.23 10.79
C ILE A 127 9.00 12.39 11.26
N ARG A 128 8.86 11.06 11.20
CA ARG A 128 9.93 10.10 11.39
C ARG A 128 10.09 9.28 10.11
N ALA A 129 11.24 9.43 9.45
CA ALA A 129 11.76 8.29 8.74
C ALA A 129 11.86 7.18 9.81
N SER A 130 11.01 6.17 9.74
CA SER A 130 11.34 4.90 10.33
C SER A 130 12.69 4.54 9.71
N THR A 131 13.76 4.81 10.44
CA THR A 131 14.99 4.09 10.24
C THR A 131 14.55 2.67 10.55
N GLU A 132 14.17 1.92 9.52
CA GLU A 132 14.23 0.47 9.59
C GLU A 132 15.67 0.19 9.95
N LYS A 133 15.94 0.15 11.25
CA LYS A 133 17.03 -0.64 11.75
C LYS A 133 16.60 -2.02 11.30
N GLU A 134 17.19 -2.50 10.21
CA GLU A 134 17.30 -3.92 9.98
C GLU A 134 17.84 -4.48 11.30
N THR A 135 16.94 -4.89 12.16
CA THR A 135 17.27 -5.80 13.24
C THR A 135 17.61 -7.08 12.49
N THR A 136 18.87 -7.21 12.14
CA THR A 136 19.47 -8.47 11.77
C THR A 136 19.23 -9.40 12.93
N THR A 137 18.07 -10.03 12.95
CA THR A 137 17.85 -11.22 13.76
C THR A 137 18.76 -12.26 13.17
N THR A 138 19.93 -12.43 13.79
CA THR A 138 20.86 -13.52 13.55
C THR A 138 20.26 -14.83 14.08
N GLY A 139 19.06 -15.17 13.57
CA GLY A 139 18.50 -16.52 13.69
C GLY A 139 19.20 -17.40 12.65
N LEU A 140 19.55 -18.61 13.03
CA LEU A 140 20.03 -19.64 12.13
C LEU A 140 18.93 -19.93 11.08
N ILE A 141 19.03 -19.30 9.91
CA ILE A 141 18.14 -19.57 8.80
C ILE A 141 18.57 -20.89 8.17
N LYS A 142 17.70 -21.89 8.21
CA LYS A 142 17.91 -23.12 7.45
C LYS A 142 17.59 -22.82 5.97
N THR A 143 18.56 -23.01 5.11
CA THR A 143 18.36 -22.97 3.67
C THR A 143 17.86 -24.33 3.20
N GLY A 144 16.76 -24.35 2.44
CA GLY A 144 16.21 -25.56 1.81
C GLY A 144 16.22 -25.43 0.28
N SER A 145 16.11 -26.54 -0.43
CA SER A 145 15.95 -26.55 -1.87
C SER A 145 14.44 -26.56 -2.26
N PRO A 146 14.08 -26.13 -3.49
CA PRO A 146 12.72 -26.25 -3.98
C PRO A 146 12.20 -27.70 -3.98
N GLU A 147 13.09 -28.68 -4.18
CA GLU A 147 12.78 -30.09 -4.17
C GLU A 147 12.38 -30.58 -2.77
N GLU A 148 13.12 -30.13 -1.73
CA GLU A 148 12.79 -30.42 -0.34
C GLU A 148 11.44 -29.80 0.05
N ALA A 149 11.19 -28.55 -0.35
CA ALA A 149 9.92 -27.88 -0.10
C ALA A 149 8.74 -28.59 -0.78
N SER A 150 8.94 -29.05 -2.03
CA SER A 150 7.95 -29.83 -2.78
C SER A 150 7.61 -31.15 -2.05
N TYR A 151 8.66 -31.89 -1.63
CA TYR A 151 8.49 -33.15 -0.91
C TYR A 151 7.72 -32.99 0.42
N ILE A 152 8.01 -31.92 1.15
CA ILE A 152 7.31 -31.62 2.41
C ILE A 152 5.83 -31.30 2.15
N MET A 153 5.53 -30.48 1.13
CA MET A 153 4.17 -30.07 0.81
C MET A 153 3.32 -31.24 0.27
N GLU A 154 3.87 -32.14 -0.55
CA GLU A 154 3.12 -33.26 -1.11
C GLU A 154 2.76 -34.33 -0.08
N ASN A 155 3.51 -34.42 1.02
CA ASN A 155 3.26 -35.35 2.13
C ASN A 155 2.46 -34.69 3.29
N ALA A 156 2.09 -33.41 3.17
CA ALA A 156 1.28 -32.72 4.15
C ALA A 156 -0.21 -33.03 3.97
N HIS A 157 -0.97 -33.04 5.06
CA HIS A 157 -2.44 -33.11 5.01
C HIS A 157 -3.05 -31.72 4.87
N LYS A 158 -2.47 -30.74 5.55
CA LYS A 158 -2.97 -29.36 5.60
C LYS A 158 -1.85 -28.36 5.37
N VAL A 159 -2.04 -27.47 4.39
CA VAL A 159 -1.12 -26.41 4.04
C VAL A 159 -1.82 -25.06 4.12
N ILE A 160 -1.26 -24.11 4.86
CA ILE A 160 -1.72 -22.72 4.86
C ILE A 160 -0.72 -21.85 4.09
N ILE A 161 -1.22 -21.09 3.14
CA ILE A 161 -0.42 -20.17 2.32
C ILE A 161 -0.69 -18.73 2.78
N VAL A 162 0.39 -18.00 3.11
CA VAL A 162 0.34 -16.60 3.54
C VAL A 162 0.94 -15.72 2.45
N PRO A 163 0.11 -15.14 1.56
CA PRO A 163 0.61 -14.30 0.48
C PRO A 163 0.90 -12.88 0.96
N GLY A 164 1.98 -12.29 0.46
CA GLY A 164 2.35 -10.91 0.70
C GLY A 164 2.57 -10.13 -0.58
N PHE A 165 2.98 -8.86 -0.45
CA PHE A 165 3.20 -7.97 -1.58
C PHE A 165 4.25 -8.48 -2.59
N GLY A 166 5.27 -9.21 -2.14
CA GLY A 166 6.29 -9.77 -3.02
C GLY A 166 5.70 -10.72 -4.07
N MET A 167 4.67 -11.50 -3.72
CA MET A 167 3.94 -12.33 -4.68
C MET A 167 3.28 -11.48 -5.78
N ALA A 168 2.64 -10.36 -5.39
CA ALA A 168 2.03 -9.42 -6.32
C ALA A 168 3.06 -8.74 -7.23
N ALA A 169 4.18 -8.31 -6.66
CA ALA A 169 5.26 -7.66 -7.41
C ALA A 169 5.93 -8.59 -8.43
N ALA A 170 6.01 -9.88 -8.12
CA ALA A 170 6.54 -10.91 -9.01
C ALA A 170 5.49 -11.49 -9.97
N GLN A 171 4.21 -11.07 -9.86
CA GLN A 171 3.07 -11.63 -10.61
C GLN A 171 2.96 -13.15 -10.48
N ALA A 172 3.29 -13.68 -9.29
CA ALA A 172 3.39 -15.11 -9.04
C ALA A 172 2.04 -15.78 -8.72
N GLN A 173 0.91 -15.05 -8.75
CA GLN A 173 -0.42 -15.57 -8.40
C GLN A 173 -0.87 -16.75 -9.29
N LEU A 174 -0.49 -16.75 -10.57
CA LEU A 174 -0.80 -17.85 -11.49
C LEU A 174 0.03 -19.11 -11.18
N ALA A 175 1.31 -18.94 -10.87
CA ALA A 175 2.17 -20.05 -10.45
C ALA A 175 1.68 -20.65 -9.13
N LEU A 176 1.23 -19.80 -8.21
CA LEU A 176 0.65 -20.22 -6.93
C LEU A 176 -0.66 -21.00 -7.13
N LYS A 177 -1.53 -20.57 -8.05
CA LYS A 177 -2.73 -21.33 -8.43
C LYS A 177 -2.36 -22.73 -8.93
N ASN A 178 -1.40 -22.83 -9.85
CA ASN A 178 -0.96 -24.12 -10.39
C ASN A 178 -0.43 -25.05 -9.29
N LEU A 179 0.37 -24.50 -8.35
CA LEU A 179 0.83 -25.24 -7.17
C LEU A 179 -0.35 -25.75 -6.35
N THR A 180 -1.32 -24.88 -6.05
CA THR A 180 -2.51 -25.23 -5.26
C THR A 180 -3.36 -26.31 -5.94
N SER A 181 -3.56 -26.20 -7.27
CA SER A 181 -4.30 -27.22 -8.03
C SER A 181 -3.60 -28.58 -7.98
N ILE A 182 -2.29 -28.62 -8.17
CA ILE A 182 -1.50 -29.86 -8.10
C ILE A 182 -1.60 -30.49 -6.69
N LEU A 183 -1.41 -29.70 -5.64
CA LEU A 183 -1.48 -30.18 -4.25
C LEU A 183 -2.88 -30.74 -3.92
N THR A 184 -3.93 -30.04 -4.35
CA THR A 184 -5.31 -30.46 -4.06
C THR A 184 -5.76 -31.64 -4.92
N GLU A 185 -5.52 -31.60 -6.24
CA GLU A 185 -6.07 -32.58 -7.19
C GLU A 185 -5.25 -33.89 -7.23
N LYS A 186 -3.92 -33.77 -7.17
CA LYS A 186 -3.03 -34.93 -7.29
C LYS A 186 -2.70 -35.56 -5.94
N TYR A 187 -2.50 -34.74 -4.90
CA TYR A 187 -2.04 -35.20 -3.59
C TYR A 187 -3.12 -35.16 -2.50
N GLY A 188 -4.29 -34.56 -2.78
CA GLY A 188 -5.41 -34.49 -1.82
C GLY A 188 -5.16 -33.60 -0.62
N VAL A 189 -4.23 -32.65 -0.72
CA VAL A 189 -3.86 -31.73 0.36
C VAL A 189 -4.93 -30.66 0.54
N ASP A 190 -5.35 -30.39 1.79
CA ASP A 190 -6.23 -29.26 2.11
C ASP A 190 -5.42 -27.96 2.11
N VAL A 191 -5.53 -27.17 1.04
CA VAL A 191 -4.80 -25.91 0.88
C VAL A 191 -5.72 -24.73 1.17
N ARG A 192 -5.32 -23.87 2.12
CA ARG A 192 -6.03 -22.66 2.53
C ARG A 192 -5.14 -21.44 2.43
N PHE A 193 -5.75 -20.28 2.22
CA PHE A 193 -5.04 -18.99 2.14
C PHE A 193 -5.38 -18.14 3.36
N ALA A 194 -4.37 -17.68 4.07
CA ALA A 194 -4.52 -16.75 5.20
C ALA A 194 -4.09 -15.35 4.78
N ILE A 195 -5.04 -14.42 4.75
CA ILE A 195 -4.80 -13.04 4.29
C ILE A 195 -4.68 -12.14 5.51
N HIS A 196 -3.49 -11.57 5.69
CA HIS A 196 -3.27 -10.56 6.72
C HIS A 196 -3.94 -9.22 6.32
N PRO A 197 -4.56 -8.47 7.25
CA PRO A 197 -5.25 -7.21 6.94
C PRO A 197 -4.40 -6.17 6.20
N VAL A 198 -3.10 -6.12 6.50
CA VAL A 198 -2.15 -5.19 5.85
C VAL A 198 -1.28 -5.86 4.78
N ALA A 199 -1.59 -7.10 4.37
CA ALA A 199 -0.89 -7.73 3.27
C ALA A 199 -1.14 -6.98 1.96
N GLY A 200 -0.07 -6.56 1.30
CA GLY A 200 -0.17 -5.79 0.06
C GLY A 200 0.03 -4.29 0.25
N ARG A 201 -0.58 -3.49 -0.62
CA ARG A 201 -0.49 -2.01 -0.62
C ARG A 201 -1.82 -1.30 -0.44
N MET A 202 -2.91 -2.04 -0.42
CA MET A 202 -4.26 -1.54 -0.21
C MET A 202 -5.14 -2.63 0.40
N PRO A 203 -6.23 -2.28 1.09
CA PRO A 203 -7.18 -3.26 1.64
C PRO A 203 -7.69 -4.19 0.54
N GLY A 204 -7.72 -5.51 0.82
CA GLY A 204 -8.20 -6.50 -0.14
C GLY A 204 -7.28 -6.78 -1.33
N HIS A 205 -6.06 -6.22 -1.37
CA HIS A 205 -5.13 -6.41 -2.49
C HIS A 205 -4.88 -7.89 -2.79
N MET A 206 -4.59 -8.69 -1.79
CA MET A 206 -4.35 -10.13 -1.98
C MET A 206 -5.61 -10.88 -2.42
N ASN A 207 -6.77 -10.52 -1.87
CA ASN A 207 -8.05 -11.12 -2.24
C ASN A 207 -8.36 -10.93 -3.73
N VAL A 208 -8.13 -9.71 -4.25
CA VAL A 208 -8.33 -9.40 -5.69
C VAL A 208 -7.38 -10.24 -6.56
N LEU A 209 -6.09 -10.32 -6.20
CA LEU A 209 -5.11 -11.09 -6.99
C LEU A 209 -5.40 -12.60 -6.98
N LEU A 210 -5.83 -13.15 -5.84
CA LEU A 210 -6.21 -14.55 -5.75
C LEU A 210 -7.51 -14.84 -6.53
N ALA A 211 -8.47 -13.91 -6.51
CA ALA A 211 -9.68 -13.99 -7.31
C ALA A 211 -9.38 -13.89 -8.82
N GLU A 212 -8.48 -12.98 -9.23
CA GLU A 212 -7.98 -12.88 -10.61
C GLU A 212 -7.32 -14.18 -11.08
N ALA A 213 -6.56 -14.82 -10.19
CA ALA A 213 -6.00 -16.15 -10.44
C ALA A 213 -7.07 -17.27 -10.40
N GLN A 214 -8.34 -16.96 -10.16
CA GLN A 214 -9.44 -17.93 -10.06
C GLN A 214 -9.25 -18.97 -8.93
N ILE A 215 -8.67 -18.58 -7.81
CA ILE A 215 -8.64 -19.40 -6.61
C ILE A 215 -10.03 -19.34 -5.96
N PRO A 216 -10.63 -20.50 -5.58
CA PRO A 216 -11.95 -20.54 -4.96
C PRO A 216 -12.02 -19.72 -3.68
N TYR A 217 -13.07 -18.93 -3.53
CA TYR A 217 -13.22 -17.96 -2.42
C TYR A 217 -13.40 -18.65 -1.05
N ASP A 218 -13.92 -19.87 -1.05
CA ASP A 218 -14.07 -20.74 0.12
C ASP A 218 -12.74 -21.19 0.74
N LYS A 219 -11.64 -21.06 -0.01
CA LYS A 219 -10.28 -21.34 0.47
C LYS A 219 -9.54 -20.10 0.98
N ILE A 220 -10.14 -18.92 0.87
CA ILE A 220 -9.53 -17.63 1.27
C ILE A 220 -10.12 -17.17 2.59
N TYR A 221 -9.30 -17.09 3.62
CA TYR A 221 -9.69 -16.71 4.97
C TYR A 221 -8.98 -15.43 5.41
N ALA A 222 -9.66 -14.61 6.20
CA ALA A 222 -8.99 -13.55 6.92
C ALA A 222 -8.09 -14.16 8.03
N MET A 223 -6.98 -13.49 8.34
CA MET A 223 -6.04 -13.98 9.36
C MET A 223 -6.72 -14.20 10.70
N GLU A 224 -7.66 -13.34 11.06
CA GLU A 224 -8.43 -13.43 12.31
C GLU A 224 -9.24 -14.74 12.42
N ASP A 225 -9.80 -15.20 11.31
CA ASP A 225 -10.64 -16.41 11.25
C ASP A 225 -9.81 -17.70 11.26
N ILE A 226 -8.62 -17.67 10.66
CA ILE A 226 -7.79 -18.88 10.46
C ILE A 226 -6.63 -18.98 11.45
N ASN A 227 -6.40 -17.97 12.29
CA ASN A 227 -5.22 -17.90 13.15
C ASN A 227 -5.12 -19.11 14.11
N SER A 228 -6.25 -19.62 14.61
CA SER A 228 -6.28 -20.83 15.45
C SER A 228 -5.84 -22.11 14.71
N ASP A 229 -5.99 -22.14 13.39
CA ASP A 229 -5.73 -23.32 12.56
C ASP A 229 -4.22 -23.55 12.32
N PHE A 230 -3.39 -22.51 12.50
CA PHE A 230 -1.94 -22.63 12.31
C PHE A 230 -1.30 -23.70 13.20
N ALA A 231 -1.79 -23.84 14.45
CA ALA A 231 -1.27 -24.85 15.39
C ALA A 231 -1.54 -26.29 14.94
N ALA A 232 -2.56 -26.51 14.11
CA ALA A 232 -2.98 -27.82 13.59
C ALA A 232 -2.59 -28.01 12.11
N THR A 233 -1.71 -27.17 11.58
CA THR A 233 -1.28 -27.17 10.17
C THR A 233 0.11 -27.79 10.05
N ASP A 234 0.28 -28.68 9.07
CA ASP A 234 1.57 -29.36 8.84
C ASP A 234 2.61 -28.42 8.20
N VAL A 235 2.17 -27.58 7.27
CA VAL A 235 3.06 -26.65 6.54
C VAL A 235 2.43 -25.28 6.40
N VAL A 236 3.21 -24.24 6.75
CA VAL A 236 2.87 -22.84 6.47
C VAL A 236 3.82 -22.31 5.41
N TYR A 237 3.27 -21.96 4.24
CA TYR A 237 4.04 -21.42 3.12
C TYR A 237 3.85 -19.91 3.01
N VAL A 238 4.87 -19.16 3.41
CA VAL A 238 4.89 -17.69 3.32
C VAL A 238 5.51 -17.27 2.01
N ILE A 239 4.75 -16.56 1.16
CA ILE A 239 5.21 -16.12 -0.16
C ILE A 239 5.15 -14.60 -0.31
N GLY A 240 6.32 -13.97 -0.39
CA GLY A 240 6.43 -12.53 -0.62
C GLY A 240 5.93 -11.66 0.54
N ALA A 241 5.85 -12.22 1.76
CA ALA A 241 5.58 -11.50 2.99
C ALA A 241 6.87 -11.39 3.81
N ASN A 242 7.00 -10.33 4.60
CA ASN A 242 8.14 -10.09 5.48
C ASN A 242 7.66 -9.72 6.89
N ASP A 243 7.14 -8.50 7.06
CA ASP A 243 6.85 -7.95 8.38
C ASP A 243 5.66 -8.62 9.08
N ILE A 244 4.69 -9.12 8.32
CA ILE A 244 3.45 -9.72 8.83
C ILE A 244 3.65 -11.05 9.55
N THR A 245 4.83 -11.65 9.46
CA THR A 245 5.18 -12.91 10.13
C THR A 245 6.22 -12.71 11.22
N ASN A 246 6.54 -11.46 11.58
CA ASN A 246 7.57 -11.15 12.56
C ASN A 246 6.96 -11.06 13.97
N PRO A 247 7.31 -11.97 14.91
CA PRO A 247 6.76 -11.98 16.26
C PRO A 247 7.12 -10.73 17.09
N ILE A 248 8.12 -9.95 16.69
CA ILE A 248 8.47 -8.67 17.34
C ILE A 248 7.29 -7.69 17.28
N ALA A 249 6.44 -7.79 16.26
CA ALA A 249 5.26 -6.94 16.13
C ALA A 249 4.23 -7.14 17.28
N GLN A 250 4.27 -8.24 18.01
CA GLN A 250 3.44 -8.45 19.20
C GLN A 250 3.96 -7.70 20.44
N THR A 251 5.27 -7.47 20.54
CA THR A 251 5.92 -6.92 21.72
C THR A 251 6.33 -5.46 21.57
N ASP A 252 6.57 -4.98 20.36
CA ASP A 252 6.99 -3.61 20.08
C ASP A 252 5.80 -2.70 19.76
N GLU A 253 5.38 -1.89 20.73
CA GLU A 253 4.31 -0.87 20.56
C GLU A 253 4.60 0.15 19.45
N LYS A 254 5.85 0.26 18.99
CA LYS A 254 6.23 1.15 17.89
C LYS A 254 6.06 0.50 16.51
N SER A 255 5.84 -0.79 16.47
CA SER A 255 5.57 -1.52 15.23
C SER A 255 4.23 -1.07 14.61
N PRO A 256 4.17 -0.82 13.30
CA PRO A 256 2.91 -0.55 12.63
C PRO A 256 1.93 -1.72 12.66
N LEU A 257 2.40 -2.92 13.02
CA LEU A 257 1.62 -4.15 13.12
C LEU A 257 1.20 -4.48 14.56
N TYR A 258 1.58 -3.65 15.53
CA TYR A 258 1.26 -3.87 16.94
C TYR A 258 -0.25 -4.05 17.18
N GLY A 259 -0.61 -5.12 17.88
CA GLY A 259 -2.01 -5.46 18.17
C GLY A 259 -2.79 -6.11 17.03
N MET A 260 -2.13 -6.43 15.91
CA MET A 260 -2.72 -7.22 14.82
C MET A 260 -2.42 -8.72 15.01
N PRO A 261 -3.23 -9.63 14.42
CA PRO A 261 -2.92 -11.06 14.39
C PRO A 261 -1.62 -11.30 13.61
N ILE A 262 -0.76 -12.17 14.11
CA ILE A 262 0.54 -12.53 13.51
C ILE A 262 0.66 -14.04 13.44
#